data_8af3d71cf60bae1c09857e6cdd669c98
#
_entry.id   8af3d71cf60bae1c09857e6cdd669c98
#
_cell.length_a   1.000
_cell.length_b   1.000
_cell.length_c   1.000
_cell.angle_alpha   90.00
_cell.angle_beta   90.00
_cell.angle_gamma   90.00
#
_symmetry.space_group_name_H-M   'P 1'
#
loop_
_entity.id
_entity.type
_entity.pdbx_description
1 polymer ?
#
loop_
_entity_poly.entity_id
_entity_poly.type
_entity_poly.pdbx_seq_one_letter_code
_entity_poly.pdbx_strand_id
1 'polypeptide(L)'
;LIDDLPWTSPFRDQAMTSHITELMVIVALMGIGLKINRKLSFSGWREPFMLATVAMLLTIGIISGLAYAWLGFGIASAVLLGAVLAPTDPVLASDVQVEEPNSEKDHIVRFSLTGEAGINDGLAFPFTWLAITLATLSPANEGWLAEWFAYDVCYRIIVGVIIGWVGGRIVTYLFFKLPDELNITDIQRGLVSLSATLFVYGVSEICHGYGFIAVFVTAVIIRNYCMEHDYHTVLHAFIDQIEHILLAVLLVIFGGALTDGLLNALTLTHFIFALVFVLAVRPLAAWISLTGCNIAHKHRAVISFFGIRGIGSFFYLSFAMKEAEFAGAEELWSITACIVVISIIVHGLSAATIMKRLKI
;
A
#
# COMPACT_ATOMS: atom_id res chain seq x y z
N LEU A 1 1.33 -28.30 -20.72
CA LEU A 1 2.46 -27.44 -20.22
C LEU A 1 1.99 -26.32 -19.29
N ILE A 2 0.74 -25.84 -19.41
CA ILE A 2 0.16 -24.81 -18.52
C ILE A 2 -0.51 -25.47 -17.31
N ASP A 3 -1.09 -26.64 -17.49
CA ASP A 3 -1.78 -27.41 -16.44
C ASP A 3 -0.82 -28.04 -15.40
N ASP A 4 0.47 -28.14 -15.71
CA ASP A 4 1.49 -28.72 -14.85
C ASP A 4 2.31 -27.68 -14.06
N LEU A 5 2.03 -26.38 -14.22
CA LEU A 5 2.66 -25.35 -13.41
C LEU A 5 2.01 -25.35 -12.01
N PRO A 6 2.79 -25.30 -10.93
CA PRO A 6 2.23 -25.15 -9.57
C PRO A 6 1.65 -23.74 -9.43
N TRP A 7 0.43 -23.56 -9.91
CA TRP A 7 -0.33 -22.33 -9.68
C TRP A 7 -0.69 -22.28 -8.21
N THR A 8 -0.10 -21.34 -7.51
CA THR A 8 -0.50 -21.03 -6.15
C THR A 8 -1.85 -20.31 -6.21
N SER A 9 -2.92 -21.06 -5.99
CA SER A 9 -4.22 -20.46 -5.80
C SER A 9 -4.18 -19.64 -4.50
N PRO A 10 -4.50 -18.35 -4.51
CA PRO A 10 -4.56 -17.54 -3.30
C PRO A 10 -5.43 -18.16 -2.21
N PHE A 11 -6.42 -18.96 -2.58
CA PHE A 11 -7.28 -19.69 -1.64
C PHE A 11 -6.59 -20.89 -0.98
N ARG A 12 -5.75 -21.60 -1.74
CA ARG A 12 -5.12 -22.86 -1.27
C ARG A 12 -3.84 -22.59 -0.50
N ASP A 13 -3.08 -21.55 -0.95
CA ASP A 13 -1.76 -21.21 -0.43
C ASP A 13 -1.71 -19.80 0.15
N GLN A 14 -2.63 -19.50 1.07
CA GLN A 14 -2.73 -18.19 1.73
C GLN A 14 -1.42 -17.74 2.37
N ALA A 15 -0.67 -18.66 2.98
CA ALA A 15 0.61 -18.35 3.61
C ALA A 15 1.66 -17.90 2.57
N MET A 16 1.77 -18.60 1.45
CA MET A 16 2.70 -18.25 0.37
C MET A 16 2.30 -16.93 -0.27
N THR A 17 1.01 -16.74 -0.56
CA THR A 17 0.47 -15.49 -1.10
C THR A 17 0.77 -14.31 -0.18
N SER A 18 0.53 -14.47 1.13
CA SER A 18 0.83 -13.46 2.13
C SER A 18 2.31 -13.08 2.11
N HIS A 19 3.23 -14.05 2.19
CA HIS A 19 4.66 -13.74 2.28
C HIS A 19 5.24 -13.11 1.00
N ILE A 20 4.81 -13.57 -0.19
CA ILE A 20 5.30 -13.00 -1.45
C ILE A 20 4.77 -11.57 -1.64
N THR A 21 3.49 -11.35 -1.36
CA THR A 21 2.89 -10.01 -1.46
C THR A 21 3.42 -9.07 -0.38
N GLU A 22 3.69 -9.57 0.83
CA GLU A 22 4.34 -8.85 1.92
C GLU A 22 5.73 -8.34 1.50
N LEU A 23 6.58 -9.23 0.98
CA LEU A 23 7.91 -8.86 0.50
C LEU A 23 7.83 -7.78 -0.59
N MET A 24 6.87 -7.91 -1.52
CA MET A 24 6.65 -6.93 -2.56
C MET A 24 6.31 -5.55 -1.99
N VAL A 25 5.38 -5.49 -1.03
CA VAL A 25 4.98 -4.23 -0.38
C VAL A 25 6.15 -3.60 0.40
N ILE A 26 6.95 -4.41 1.12
CA ILE A 26 8.13 -3.92 1.84
C ILE A 26 9.13 -3.25 0.87
N VAL A 27 9.44 -3.92 -0.24
CA VAL A 27 10.37 -3.39 -1.26
C VAL A 27 9.81 -2.12 -1.89
N ALA A 28 8.53 -2.12 -2.25
CA ALA A 28 7.84 -0.97 -2.84
C ALA A 28 7.84 0.25 -1.90
N LEU A 29 7.54 0.06 -0.62
CA LEU A 29 7.54 1.15 0.38
C LEU A 29 8.91 1.77 0.55
N MET A 30 9.97 0.95 0.51
CA MET A 30 11.35 1.46 0.50
C MET A 30 11.62 2.29 -0.76
N GLY A 31 11.27 1.75 -1.94
CA GLY A 31 11.44 2.43 -3.24
C GLY A 31 10.75 3.79 -3.27
N ILE A 32 9.50 3.86 -2.83
CA ILE A 32 8.70 5.09 -2.78
C ILE A 32 9.30 6.12 -1.83
N GLY A 33 9.64 5.70 -0.60
CA GLY A 33 10.19 6.62 0.37
C GLY A 33 11.49 7.27 -0.11
N LEU A 34 12.32 6.53 -0.87
CA LEU A 34 13.55 7.04 -1.48
C LEU A 34 13.30 8.00 -2.66
N LYS A 35 12.16 7.92 -3.34
CA LYS A 35 11.79 8.84 -4.44
C LYS A 35 11.36 10.22 -3.94
N ILE A 36 10.85 10.35 -2.71
CA ILE A 36 10.22 11.57 -2.23
C ILE A 36 11.25 12.67 -1.96
N ASN A 37 11.27 13.70 -2.80
CA ASN A 37 12.21 14.83 -2.72
C ASN A 37 11.77 15.95 -1.77
N ARG A 38 10.70 15.76 -0.99
CA ARG A 38 10.20 16.79 -0.07
C ARG A 38 10.64 16.54 1.37
N LYS A 39 11.12 17.61 2.01
CA LYS A 39 11.42 17.58 3.45
C LYS A 39 10.15 17.27 4.25
N LEU A 40 10.31 16.45 5.29
CA LEU A 40 9.24 16.17 6.23
C LEU A 40 8.79 17.47 6.91
N SER A 41 7.56 17.90 6.65
CA SER A 41 6.94 19.04 7.30
C SER A 41 5.41 18.88 7.28
N PHE A 42 4.73 19.29 8.35
CA PHE A 42 3.26 19.15 8.45
C PHE A 42 2.51 19.90 7.33
N SER A 43 2.99 21.07 6.95
CA SER A 43 2.36 21.84 5.87
C SER A 43 2.63 21.27 4.48
N GLY A 44 3.84 20.76 4.25
CA GLY A 44 4.26 20.22 2.95
C GLY A 44 3.69 18.83 2.64
N TRP A 45 3.25 18.09 3.68
CA TRP A 45 2.70 16.73 3.55
C TRP A 45 1.19 16.67 3.79
N ARG A 46 0.52 17.82 3.79
CA ARG A 46 -0.91 17.90 4.11
C ARG A 46 -1.77 17.06 3.17
N GLU A 47 -1.51 17.14 1.87
CA GLU A 47 -2.27 16.43 0.85
C GLU A 47 -2.13 14.90 0.99
N PRO A 48 -0.92 14.32 1.03
CA PRO A 48 -0.77 12.88 1.29
C PRO A 48 -1.43 12.44 2.60
N PHE A 49 -1.30 13.22 3.69
CA PHE A 49 -1.94 12.89 4.96
C PHE A 49 -3.47 12.90 4.89
N MET A 50 -4.06 13.89 4.21
CA MET A 50 -5.53 13.94 4.04
C MET A 50 -6.03 12.75 3.23
N LEU A 51 -5.30 12.34 2.20
CA LEU A 51 -5.62 11.17 1.40
C LEU A 51 -5.45 9.86 2.20
N ALA A 52 -4.31 9.69 2.84
CA ALA A 52 -4.00 8.47 3.61
C ALA A 52 -4.81 8.33 4.90
N THR A 53 -5.45 9.39 5.40
CA THR A 53 -6.30 9.33 6.59
C THR A 53 -7.76 9.56 6.25
N VAL A 54 -8.16 10.78 5.91
CA VAL A 54 -9.58 11.12 5.71
C VAL A 54 -10.19 10.38 4.52
N ALA A 55 -9.51 10.36 3.34
CA ALA A 55 -10.05 9.63 2.20
C ALA A 55 -10.09 8.13 2.47
N MET A 56 -9.07 7.59 3.14
CA MET A 56 -9.02 6.17 3.51
C MET A 56 -10.17 5.80 4.47
N LEU A 57 -10.39 6.57 5.54
CA LEU A 57 -11.49 6.36 6.48
C LEU A 57 -12.86 6.44 5.80
N LEU A 58 -13.07 7.44 4.93
CA LEU A 58 -14.29 7.56 4.14
C LEU A 58 -14.48 6.35 3.22
N THR A 59 -13.40 5.92 2.56
CA THR A 59 -13.43 4.73 1.67
C THR A 59 -13.80 3.48 2.46
N ILE A 60 -13.15 3.22 3.60
CA ILE A 60 -13.46 2.08 4.48
C ILE A 60 -14.93 2.13 4.91
N GLY A 61 -15.39 3.27 5.43
CA GLY A 61 -16.76 3.40 5.92
C GLY A 61 -17.80 3.21 4.83
N ILE A 62 -17.62 3.84 3.66
CA ILE A 62 -18.56 3.72 2.53
C ILE A 62 -18.58 2.28 1.99
N ILE A 63 -17.40 1.67 1.77
CA ILE A 63 -17.33 0.31 1.24
C ILE A 63 -17.88 -0.71 2.22
N SER A 64 -17.54 -0.59 3.50
CA SER A 64 -18.12 -1.47 4.53
C SER A 64 -19.65 -1.33 4.60
N GLY A 65 -20.16 -0.10 4.55
CA GLY A 65 -21.60 0.15 4.52
C GLY A 65 -22.28 -0.43 3.27
N LEU A 66 -21.69 -0.24 2.09
CA LEU A 66 -22.21 -0.81 0.84
C LEU A 66 -22.12 -2.34 0.82
N ALA A 67 -21.00 -2.92 1.29
CA ALA A 67 -20.83 -4.36 1.37
C ALA A 67 -21.85 -5.00 2.31
N TYR A 68 -22.13 -4.38 3.45
CA TYR A 68 -23.16 -4.82 4.39
C TYR A 68 -24.58 -4.67 3.81
N ALA A 69 -24.94 -3.49 3.30
CA ALA A 69 -26.30 -3.17 2.91
C ALA A 69 -26.69 -3.69 1.51
N TRP A 70 -25.75 -3.75 0.58
CA TRP A 70 -26.01 -4.12 -0.81
C TRP A 70 -25.58 -5.54 -1.16
N LEU A 71 -24.40 -5.98 -0.66
CA LEU A 71 -23.91 -7.34 -0.93
C LEU A 71 -24.36 -8.35 0.14
N GLY A 72 -24.88 -7.89 1.30
CA GLY A 72 -25.36 -8.78 2.37
C GLY A 72 -24.25 -9.43 3.19
N PHE A 73 -23.03 -8.93 3.15
CA PHE A 73 -21.94 -9.43 3.98
C PHE A 73 -22.19 -9.19 5.47
N GLY A 74 -21.71 -10.11 6.32
CA GLY A 74 -21.60 -9.85 7.75
C GLY A 74 -20.65 -8.66 8.05
N ILE A 75 -20.80 -8.04 9.22
CA ILE A 75 -20.05 -6.83 9.58
C ILE A 75 -18.53 -7.04 9.46
N ALA A 76 -18.01 -8.19 9.94
CA ALA A 76 -16.58 -8.49 9.86
C ALA A 76 -16.05 -8.53 8.41
N SER A 77 -16.76 -9.28 7.53
CA SER A 77 -16.39 -9.38 6.10
C SER A 77 -16.56 -8.05 5.37
N ALA A 78 -17.59 -7.28 5.72
CA ALA A 78 -17.83 -5.95 5.15
C ALA A 78 -16.70 -4.96 5.53
N VAL A 79 -16.28 -4.94 6.80
CA VAL A 79 -15.17 -4.11 7.28
C VAL A 79 -13.85 -4.58 6.65
N LEU A 80 -13.64 -5.90 6.52
CA LEU A 80 -12.46 -6.44 5.85
C LEU A 80 -12.38 -5.96 4.40
N LEU A 81 -13.48 -6.04 3.64
CA LEU A 81 -13.50 -5.56 2.25
C LEU A 81 -13.16 -4.06 2.17
N GLY A 82 -13.68 -3.26 3.09
CA GLY A 82 -13.34 -1.84 3.20
C GLY A 82 -11.85 -1.61 3.49
N ALA A 83 -11.28 -2.32 4.45
CA ALA A 83 -9.88 -2.22 4.84
C ALA A 83 -8.91 -2.65 3.73
N VAL A 84 -9.21 -3.77 3.07
CA VAL A 84 -8.41 -4.34 1.96
C VAL A 84 -8.40 -3.44 0.73
N LEU A 85 -9.53 -2.78 0.46
CA LEU A 85 -9.67 -1.91 -0.71
C LEU A 85 -9.30 -0.44 -0.45
N ALA A 86 -9.02 -0.06 0.77
CA ALA A 86 -8.71 1.34 1.10
C ALA A 86 -7.30 1.80 0.71
N PRO A 87 -6.21 1.01 0.89
CA PRO A 87 -4.88 1.43 0.48
C PRO A 87 -4.73 1.45 -1.04
N THR A 88 -3.90 2.39 -1.54
CA THR A 88 -3.56 2.53 -2.96
C THR A 88 -2.22 1.87 -3.23
N ASP A 89 -2.13 1.14 -4.33
CA ASP A 89 -0.92 0.40 -4.70
C ASP A 89 0.12 1.33 -5.32
N PRO A 90 1.30 1.40 -4.74
CA PRO A 90 2.36 2.25 -5.26
C PRO A 90 3.01 1.71 -6.53
N VAL A 91 3.09 0.39 -6.68
CA VAL A 91 3.86 -0.25 -7.76
C VAL A 91 3.16 -0.12 -9.09
N LEU A 92 1.88 -0.44 -9.11
CA LEU A 92 1.04 -0.31 -10.30
C LEU A 92 0.74 1.15 -10.68
N ALA A 93 1.11 2.09 -9.81
CA ALA A 93 0.93 3.52 -10.00
C ALA A 93 2.15 4.25 -10.57
N SER A 94 3.19 3.55 -11.03
CA SER A 94 4.49 4.13 -11.44
C SER A 94 4.37 5.33 -12.39
N ASP A 95 3.46 5.29 -13.36
CA ASP A 95 3.24 6.39 -14.31
C ASP A 95 2.76 7.71 -13.67
N VAL A 96 2.14 7.64 -12.50
CA VAL A 96 1.59 8.81 -11.78
C VAL A 96 2.38 9.17 -10.53
N GLN A 97 3.44 8.44 -10.23
CA GLN A 97 4.34 8.69 -9.10
C GLN A 97 5.37 9.79 -9.37
N VAL A 98 6.07 10.18 -8.31
CA VAL A 98 7.26 11.01 -8.38
C VAL A 98 8.30 10.30 -9.24
N GLU A 99 8.98 11.08 -10.09
CA GLU A 99 10.09 10.59 -10.92
C GLU A 99 11.29 10.17 -10.05
N GLU A 100 12.35 9.69 -10.68
CA GLU A 100 13.58 9.26 -10.00
C GLU A 100 14.13 10.32 -9.02
N PRO A 101 14.89 9.89 -7.99
CA PRO A 101 15.54 10.81 -7.07
C PRO A 101 16.37 11.85 -7.83
N ASN A 102 16.38 13.09 -7.33
CA ASN A 102 17.07 14.24 -7.94
C ASN A 102 16.47 14.78 -9.25
N SER A 103 15.29 14.31 -9.69
CA SER A 103 14.57 15.00 -10.77
C SER A 103 14.09 16.39 -10.31
N GLU A 104 14.23 17.40 -11.17
CA GLU A 104 13.81 18.78 -10.86
C GLU A 104 12.28 18.97 -10.83
N LYS A 105 11.51 17.94 -11.19
CA LYS A 105 10.06 18.01 -11.35
C LYS A 105 9.30 17.59 -10.09
N ASP A 106 9.23 18.48 -9.10
CA ASP A 106 8.33 18.30 -7.96
C ASP A 106 6.91 18.78 -8.30
N HIS A 107 6.05 17.84 -8.69
CA HIS A 107 4.66 18.15 -9.00
C HIS A 107 3.71 17.66 -7.89
N ILE A 108 2.84 18.56 -7.41
CA ILE A 108 1.92 18.29 -6.29
C ILE A 108 1.05 17.03 -6.50
N VAL A 109 0.64 16.73 -7.75
CA VAL A 109 -0.16 15.54 -8.07
C VAL A 109 0.63 14.27 -7.80
N ARG A 110 1.84 14.17 -8.41
CA ARG A 110 2.73 13.00 -8.24
C ARG A 110 3.11 12.81 -6.78
N PHE A 111 3.52 13.88 -6.11
CA PHE A 111 3.87 13.84 -4.69
C PHE A 111 2.69 13.38 -3.81
N SER A 112 1.47 13.91 -4.05
CA SER A 112 0.31 13.54 -3.25
C SER A 112 -0.04 12.06 -3.38
N LEU A 113 -0.01 11.52 -4.61
CA LEU A 113 -0.30 10.11 -4.87
C LEU A 113 0.78 9.18 -4.33
N THR A 114 2.06 9.55 -4.50
CA THR A 114 3.20 8.77 -3.98
C THR A 114 3.21 8.74 -2.45
N GLY A 115 3.02 9.90 -1.82
CA GLY A 115 2.98 10.01 -0.36
C GLY A 115 1.73 9.35 0.24
N GLU A 116 0.58 9.43 -0.43
CA GLU A 116 -0.61 8.67 -0.04
C GLU A 116 -0.32 7.17 0.00
N ALA A 117 0.19 6.61 -1.08
CA ALA A 117 0.46 5.18 -1.20
C ALA A 117 1.46 4.69 -0.14
N GLY A 118 2.52 5.46 0.13
CA GLY A 118 3.48 5.08 1.16
C GLY A 118 2.94 5.13 2.60
N ILE A 119 1.97 6.01 2.89
CA ILE A 119 1.40 6.14 4.23
C ILE A 119 0.24 5.17 4.44
N ASN A 120 -0.66 5.02 3.45
CA ASN A 120 -1.90 4.28 3.63
C ASN A 120 -1.71 2.76 3.74
N ASP A 121 -0.66 2.20 3.13
CA ASP A 121 -0.33 0.79 3.30
C ASP A 121 -0.08 0.45 4.78
N GLY A 122 0.69 1.27 5.50
CA GLY A 122 0.87 1.06 6.93
C GLY A 122 -0.41 1.30 7.76
N LEU A 123 -1.24 2.25 7.36
CA LEU A 123 -2.46 2.63 8.07
C LEU A 123 -3.67 1.71 7.77
N ALA A 124 -3.58 0.79 6.83
CA ALA A 124 -4.63 -0.22 6.60
C ALA A 124 -4.68 -1.31 7.67
N PHE A 125 -3.53 -1.61 8.33
CA PHE A 125 -3.45 -2.64 9.35
C PHE A 125 -4.42 -2.49 10.51
N PRO A 126 -4.58 -1.31 11.15
CA PRO A 126 -5.57 -1.13 12.21
C PRO A 126 -6.98 -1.59 11.83
N PHE A 127 -7.38 -1.33 10.58
CA PHE A 127 -8.72 -1.68 10.10
C PHE A 127 -8.83 -3.14 9.69
N THR A 128 -7.73 -3.73 9.22
CA THR A 128 -7.63 -5.18 9.00
C THR A 128 -7.75 -5.92 10.33
N TRP A 129 -7.03 -5.45 11.38
CA TRP A 129 -7.18 -5.98 12.74
C TRP A 129 -8.58 -5.74 13.32
N LEU A 130 -9.21 -4.60 13.01
CA LEU A 130 -10.62 -4.38 13.38
C LEU A 130 -11.54 -5.46 12.80
N ALA A 131 -11.35 -5.80 11.53
CA ALA A 131 -12.13 -6.86 10.88
C ALA A 131 -11.87 -8.24 11.51
N ILE A 132 -10.60 -8.57 11.82
CA ILE A 132 -10.20 -9.79 12.50
C ILE A 132 -10.83 -9.86 13.89
N THR A 133 -10.75 -8.78 14.66
CA THR A 133 -11.39 -8.68 15.98
C THR A 133 -12.89 -8.91 15.88
N LEU A 134 -13.57 -8.28 14.91
CA LEU A 134 -15.02 -8.48 14.71
C LEU A 134 -15.37 -9.91 14.28
N ALA A 135 -14.50 -10.60 13.55
CA ALA A 135 -14.70 -12.00 13.16
C ALA A 135 -14.54 -12.98 14.34
N THR A 136 -13.66 -12.65 15.29
CA THR A 136 -13.33 -13.50 16.45
C THR A 136 -14.03 -13.08 17.74
N LEU A 137 -14.84 -12.02 17.69
CA LEU A 137 -15.46 -11.40 18.85
C LEU A 137 -16.43 -12.38 19.55
N SER A 138 -16.18 -12.61 20.84
CA SER A 138 -17.12 -13.29 21.74
C SER A 138 -18.04 -12.27 22.44
N PRO A 139 -19.34 -12.57 22.65
CA PRO A 139 -20.26 -11.67 23.38
C PRO A 139 -19.81 -11.25 24.79
N ALA A 140 -18.83 -11.97 25.35
CA ALA A 140 -18.29 -11.71 26.69
C ALA A 140 -17.15 -10.65 26.73
N ASN A 141 -16.66 -10.21 25.58
CA ASN A 141 -15.54 -9.25 25.51
C ASN A 141 -16.04 -7.82 25.66
N GLU A 142 -16.19 -7.34 26.90
CA GLU A 142 -16.41 -5.92 27.16
C GLU A 142 -15.08 -5.14 26.97
N GLY A 143 -15.13 -3.96 26.29
CA GLY A 143 -13.98 -3.08 26.15
C GLY A 143 -13.08 -3.34 24.93
N TRP A 144 -13.38 -4.32 24.07
CA TRP A 144 -12.60 -4.66 22.89
C TRP A 144 -12.28 -3.46 21.95
N LEU A 145 -13.21 -2.50 21.86
CA LEU A 145 -13.00 -1.31 21.02
C LEU A 145 -11.91 -0.39 21.59
N ALA A 146 -11.85 -0.25 22.91
CA ALA A 146 -10.80 0.52 23.56
C ALA A 146 -9.44 -0.20 23.46
N GLU A 147 -9.42 -1.51 23.58
CA GLU A 147 -8.23 -2.33 23.38
C GLU A 147 -7.72 -2.23 21.94
N TRP A 148 -8.57 -2.43 20.93
CA TRP A 148 -8.23 -2.23 19.52
C TRP A 148 -7.66 -0.83 19.28
N PHE A 149 -8.31 0.22 19.79
CA PHE A 149 -7.86 1.58 19.56
C PHE A 149 -6.51 1.85 20.26
N ALA A 150 -6.33 1.42 21.50
CA ALA A 150 -5.10 1.64 22.25
C ALA A 150 -3.93 0.83 21.68
N TYR A 151 -4.16 -0.43 21.31
CA TYR A 151 -3.11 -1.33 20.84
C TYR A 151 -2.89 -1.24 19.33
N ASP A 152 -3.93 -1.51 18.52
CA ASP A 152 -3.76 -1.59 17.06
C ASP A 152 -3.65 -0.22 16.40
N VAL A 153 -4.34 0.81 16.92
CA VAL A 153 -4.23 2.17 16.34
C VAL A 153 -3.07 2.92 16.97
N CYS A 154 -3.03 3.08 18.31
CA CYS A 154 -2.05 3.95 18.94
C CYS A 154 -0.69 3.29 19.08
N TYR A 155 -0.59 2.16 19.79
CA TYR A 155 0.69 1.54 20.13
C TYR A 155 1.45 1.11 18.87
N ARG A 156 0.85 0.31 18.00
CA ARG A 156 1.52 -0.26 16.83
C ARG A 156 1.99 0.80 15.83
N ILE A 157 1.19 1.86 15.61
CA ILE A 157 1.60 2.98 14.75
C ILE A 157 2.77 3.74 15.37
N ILE A 158 2.71 4.09 16.66
CA ILE A 158 3.77 4.83 17.33
C ILE A 158 5.08 4.04 17.33
N VAL A 159 5.03 2.75 17.66
CA VAL A 159 6.21 1.86 17.63
C VAL A 159 6.81 1.77 16.23
N GLY A 160 5.98 1.58 15.19
CA GLY A 160 6.42 1.56 13.79
C GLY A 160 7.13 2.85 13.40
N VAL A 161 6.56 4.01 13.74
CA VAL A 161 7.17 5.32 13.46
C VAL A 161 8.50 5.50 14.21
N ILE A 162 8.57 5.15 15.49
CA ILE A 162 9.80 5.28 16.30
C ILE A 162 10.90 4.37 15.74
N ILE A 163 10.60 3.09 15.47
CA ILE A 163 11.57 2.14 14.92
C ILE A 163 12.01 2.59 13.53
N GLY A 164 11.10 3.06 12.69
CA GLY A 164 11.44 3.60 11.38
C GLY A 164 12.33 4.84 11.47
N TRP A 165 12.06 5.73 12.41
CA TRP A 165 12.88 6.93 12.62
C TRP A 165 14.28 6.58 13.14
N VAL A 166 14.39 5.70 14.15
CA VAL A 166 15.68 5.23 14.69
C VAL A 166 16.45 4.44 13.64
N GLY A 167 15.78 3.47 12.98
CA GLY A 167 16.35 2.65 11.91
C GLY A 167 16.88 3.51 10.77
N GLY A 168 16.10 4.48 10.30
CA GLY A 168 16.52 5.43 9.27
C GLY A 168 17.77 6.23 9.68
N ARG A 169 17.88 6.66 10.93
CA ARG A 169 19.07 7.34 11.46
C ARG A 169 20.30 6.43 11.52
N ILE A 170 20.13 5.20 11.99
CA ILE A 170 21.21 4.21 12.07
C ILE A 170 21.70 3.85 10.66
N VAL A 171 20.79 3.52 9.76
CA VAL A 171 21.12 3.17 8.38
C VAL A 171 21.83 4.33 7.69
N THR A 172 21.32 5.54 7.82
CA THR A 172 21.98 6.75 7.30
C THR A 172 23.39 6.93 7.85
N TYR A 173 23.58 6.76 9.16
CA TYR A 173 24.88 6.86 9.79
C TYR A 173 25.87 5.83 9.23
N LEU A 174 25.43 4.57 9.10
CA LEU A 174 26.25 3.49 8.57
C LEU A 174 26.65 3.73 7.11
N PHE A 175 25.75 4.21 6.28
CA PHE A 175 26.00 4.40 4.84
C PHE A 175 26.79 5.66 4.50
N PHE A 176 26.59 6.76 5.22
CA PHE A 176 27.16 8.05 4.85
C PHE A 176 28.35 8.50 5.74
N LYS A 177 28.56 7.86 6.90
CA LYS A 177 29.67 8.18 7.80
C LYS A 177 30.71 7.09 7.96
N LEU A 178 30.42 5.83 7.59
CA LEU A 178 31.49 4.85 7.47
C LEU A 178 32.35 5.21 6.27
N PRO A 179 33.69 5.28 6.45
CA PRO A 179 34.56 5.84 5.44
C PRO A 179 34.49 5.11 4.10
N ASP A 180 34.78 5.85 3.01
CA ASP A 180 34.98 5.35 1.64
C ASP A 180 36.13 4.32 1.51
N GLU A 181 36.72 3.90 2.62
CA GLU A 181 37.82 2.91 2.71
C GLU A 181 37.37 1.48 2.30
N LEU A 182 36.07 1.19 2.33
CA LEU A 182 35.53 -0.05 1.80
C LEU A 182 35.17 0.19 0.35
N ASN A 183 35.96 -0.30 -0.61
CA ASN A 183 35.63 -0.34 -2.05
C ASN A 183 34.38 -1.21 -2.31
N ILE A 184 33.21 -0.75 -1.84
CA ILE A 184 31.94 -1.45 -1.95
C ILE A 184 31.33 -1.13 -3.32
N THR A 185 31.02 -2.17 -4.10
CA THR A 185 30.37 -2.03 -5.41
C THR A 185 28.91 -1.58 -5.26
N ASP A 186 28.33 -1.00 -6.31
CA ASP A 186 26.93 -0.55 -6.31
C ASP A 186 25.93 -1.69 -6.01
N ILE A 187 26.22 -2.91 -6.49
CA ILE A 187 25.42 -4.10 -6.17
C ILE A 187 25.48 -4.41 -4.67
N GLN A 188 26.65 -4.34 -4.06
CA GLN A 188 26.78 -4.58 -2.61
C GLN A 188 26.05 -3.51 -1.80
N ARG A 189 26.08 -2.26 -2.23
CA ARG A 189 25.32 -1.15 -1.63
C ARG A 189 23.81 -1.40 -1.69
N GLY A 190 23.30 -1.87 -2.84
CA GLY A 190 21.91 -2.24 -3.02
C GLY A 190 21.46 -3.39 -2.09
N LEU A 191 22.28 -4.46 -2.02
CA LEU A 191 22.01 -5.60 -1.12
C LEU A 191 22.00 -5.19 0.35
N VAL A 192 22.92 -4.33 0.77
CA VAL A 192 22.95 -3.81 2.16
C VAL A 192 21.69 -3.00 2.45
N SER A 193 21.21 -2.21 1.48
CA SER A 193 19.96 -1.46 1.63
C SER A 193 18.74 -2.37 1.79
N LEU A 194 18.62 -3.37 0.94
CA LEU A 194 17.55 -4.36 1.05
C LEU A 194 17.60 -5.07 2.40
N SER A 195 18.80 -5.49 2.84
CA SER A 195 19.01 -6.12 4.13
C SER A 195 18.64 -5.20 5.29
N ALA A 196 19.00 -3.91 5.21
CA ALA A 196 18.63 -2.92 6.22
C ALA A 196 17.11 -2.69 6.26
N THR A 197 16.46 -2.67 5.11
CA THR A 197 14.99 -2.57 5.00
C THR A 197 14.30 -3.75 5.69
N LEU A 198 14.72 -4.98 5.35
CA LEU A 198 14.18 -6.20 5.96
C LEU A 198 14.48 -6.27 7.46
N PHE A 199 15.65 -5.81 7.88
CA PHE A 199 16.01 -5.74 9.30
C PHE A 199 15.11 -4.77 10.07
N VAL A 200 14.88 -3.57 9.57
CA VAL A 200 13.99 -2.58 10.21
C VAL A 200 12.56 -3.12 10.27
N TYR A 201 12.10 -3.75 9.18
CA TYR A 201 10.82 -4.43 9.15
C TYR A 201 10.72 -5.46 10.27
N GLY A 202 11.67 -6.42 10.31
CA GLY A 202 11.67 -7.51 11.29
C GLY A 202 11.76 -7.01 12.75
N VAL A 203 12.58 -5.99 13.03
CA VAL A 203 12.64 -5.37 14.36
C VAL A 203 11.30 -4.75 14.75
N SER A 204 10.62 -4.08 13.79
CA SER A 204 9.31 -3.49 14.06
C SER A 204 8.27 -4.57 14.39
N GLU A 205 8.23 -5.67 13.62
CA GLU A 205 7.31 -6.79 13.88
C GLU A 205 7.59 -7.47 15.22
N ILE A 206 8.86 -7.71 15.59
CA ILE A 206 9.24 -8.26 16.90
C ILE A 206 8.77 -7.36 18.06
N CYS A 207 8.80 -6.03 17.86
CA CYS A 207 8.30 -5.06 18.82
C CYS A 207 6.79 -4.84 18.73
N HIS A 208 6.09 -5.65 17.94
CA HIS A 208 4.65 -5.52 17.66
C HIS A 208 4.25 -4.15 17.09
N GLY A 209 5.16 -3.46 16.37
CA GLY A 209 4.86 -2.27 15.59
C GLY A 209 4.47 -2.65 14.15
N TYR A 210 3.93 -1.70 13.39
CA TYR A 210 3.67 -1.95 11.97
C TYR A 210 4.95 -1.77 11.13
N GLY A 211 5.48 -2.88 10.63
CA GLY A 211 6.72 -2.92 9.84
C GLY A 211 6.66 -2.08 8.58
N PHE A 212 5.51 -2.00 7.91
CA PHE A 212 5.33 -1.18 6.70
C PHE A 212 5.51 0.32 7.02
N ILE A 213 4.97 0.79 8.14
CA ILE A 213 5.21 2.17 8.61
C ILE A 213 6.70 2.38 8.88
N ALA A 214 7.35 1.43 9.56
CA ALA A 214 8.76 1.53 9.90
C ALA A 214 9.64 1.61 8.64
N VAL A 215 9.38 0.77 7.64
CA VAL A 215 10.11 0.78 6.36
C VAL A 215 9.92 2.11 5.62
N PHE A 216 8.69 2.56 5.46
CA PHE A 216 8.42 3.83 4.77
C PHE A 216 9.08 5.02 5.47
N VAL A 217 8.94 5.13 6.80
CA VAL A 217 9.59 6.19 7.59
C VAL A 217 11.10 6.10 7.47
N THR A 218 11.69 4.90 7.51
CA THR A 218 13.13 4.68 7.31
C THR A 218 13.59 5.24 5.96
N ALA A 219 12.90 4.90 4.89
CA ALA A 219 13.23 5.34 3.53
C ALA A 219 13.17 6.87 3.39
N VAL A 220 12.11 7.49 3.92
CA VAL A 220 11.95 8.95 3.92
C VAL A 220 13.05 9.64 4.75
N ILE A 221 13.45 9.07 5.90
CA ILE A 221 14.54 9.61 6.72
C ILE A 221 15.88 9.52 5.99
N ILE A 222 16.19 8.38 5.38
CA ILE A 222 17.40 8.21 4.56
C ILE A 222 17.44 9.27 3.46
N ARG A 223 16.33 9.44 2.73
CA ARG A 223 16.23 10.42 1.65
C ARG A 223 16.41 11.86 2.12
N ASN A 224 15.81 12.23 3.24
CA ASN A 224 15.85 13.58 3.78
C ASN A 224 17.23 13.99 4.34
N TYR A 225 18.10 13.02 4.68
CA TYR A 225 19.40 13.31 5.28
C TYR A 225 20.41 13.89 4.28
N CYS A 226 20.44 13.37 3.06
CA CYS A 226 21.38 13.79 2.01
C CYS A 226 20.69 13.87 0.66
N MET A 227 19.81 14.85 0.48
CA MET A 227 18.98 14.97 -0.74
C MET A 227 19.79 15.15 -2.03
N GLU A 228 21.03 15.66 -1.96
CA GLU A 228 21.89 15.95 -3.12
C GLU A 228 22.93 14.86 -3.41
N HIS A 229 22.93 13.76 -2.66
CA HIS A 229 23.96 12.73 -2.81
C HIS A 229 23.57 11.71 -3.90
N ASP A 230 24.50 11.42 -4.82
CA ASP A 230 24.31 10.45 -5.94
C ASP A 230 24.00 9.01 -5.45
N TYR A 231 24.33 8.72 -4.20
CA TYR A 231 24.04 7.43 -3.57
C TYR A 231 22.56 7.04 -3.61
N HIS A 232 21.64 8.02 -3.53
CA HIS A 232 20.21 7.75 -3.58
C HIS A 232 19.76 7.18 -4.93
N THR A 233 20.41 7.57 -6.03
CA THR A 233 20.08 7.07 -7.37
C THR A 233 20.47 5.60 -7.51
N VAL A 234 21.66 5.22 -7.02
CA VAL A 234 22.13 3.83 -7.03
C VAL A 234 21.23 2.93 -6.19
N LEU A 235 20.91 3.40 -4.97
CA LEU A 235 20.05 2.68 -4.04
C LEU A 235 18.65 2.48 -4.60
N HIS A 236 18.06 3.55 -5.13
CA HIS A 236 16.75 3.51 -5.77
C HIS A 236 16.75 2.58 -6.98
N ALA A 237 17.74 2.69 -7.89
CA ALA A 237 17.80 1.85 -9.08
C ALA A 237 17.86 0.35 -8.76
N PHE A 238 18.56 -0.04 -7.68
CA PHE A 238 18.62 -1.43 -7.25
C PHE A 238 17.26 -1.92 -6.70
N ILE A 239 16.62 -1.12 -5.83
CA ILE A 239 15.30 -1.45 -5.27
C ILE A 239 14.24 -1.52 -6.37
N ASP A 240 14.26 -0.58 -7.31
CA ASP A 240 13.35 -0.52 -8.46
C ASP A 240 13.47 -1.77 -9.36
N GLN A 241 14.68 -2.27 -9.60
CA GLN A 241 14.89 -3.52 -10.35
C GLN A 241 14.27 -4.73 -9.63
N ILE A 242 14.45 -4.84 -8.31
CA ILE A 242 13.84 -5.93 -7.53
C ILE A 242 12.32 -5.81 -7.54
N GLU A 243 11.80 -4.59 -7.36
CA GLU A 243 10.37 -4.29 -7.42
C GLU A 243 9.76 -4.75 -8.75
N HIS A 244 10.39 -4.41 -9.88
CA HIS A 244 9.92 -4.82 -11.20
C HIS A 244 9.93 -6.35 -11.39
N ILE A 245 10.97 -7.05 -10.90
CA ILE A 245 11.04 -8.52 -10.97
C ILE A 245 9.91 -9.14 -10.14
N LEU A 246 9.74 -8.70 -8.90
CA LEU A 246 8.68 -9.19 -8.01
C LEU A 246 7.29 -8.91 -8.60
N LEU A 247 7.09 -7.70 -9.16
CA LEU A 247 5.85 -7.34 -9.82
C LEU A 247 5.55 -8.26 -11.00
N ALA A 248 6.53 -8.51 -11.87
CA ALA A 248 6.35 -9.40 -13.03
C ALA A 248 5.95 -10.81 -12.58
N VAL A 249 6.62 -11.36 -11.55
CA VAL A 249 6.27 -12.68 -10.99
C VAL A 249 4.85 -12.69 -10.43
N LEU A 250 4.49 -11.66 -9.64
CA LEU A 250 3.17 -11.57 -9.04
C LEU A 250 2.05 -11.38 -10.07
N LEU A 251 2.29 -10.61 -11.13
CA LEU A 251 1.31 -10.45 -12.21
C LEU A 251 1.10 -11.76 -12.99
N VAL A 252 2.16 -12.57 -13.19
CA VAL A 252 2.03 -13.90 -13.79
C VAL A 252 1.23 -14.84 -12.89
N ILE A 253 1.52 -14.88 -11.58
CA ILE A 253 0.77 -15.66 -10.58
C ILE A 253 -0.69 -15.20 -10.55
N PHE A 254 -0.94 -13.90 -10.52
CA PHE A 254 -2.28 -13.34 -10.52
C PHE A 254 -3.06 -13.68 -11.80
N GLY A 255 -2.41 -13.56 -12.97
CA GLY A 255 -2.99 -13.99 -14.25
C GLY A 255 -3.37 -15.46 -14.27
N GLY A 256 -2.50 -16.32 -13.71
CA GLY A 256 -2.78 -17.75 -13.53
C GLY A 256 -3.98 -17.98 -12.59
N ALA A 257 -4.04 -17.30 -11.45
CA ALA A 257 -5.15 -17.40 -10.52
C ALA A 257 -6.49 -16.98 -11.14
N LEU A 258 -6.50 -15.96 -12.01
CA LEU A 258 -7.70 -15.55 -12.74
C LEU A 258 -8.22 -16.67 -13.66
N THR A 259 -7.33 -17.44 -14.29
CA THR A 259 -7.72 -18.57 -15.13
C THR A 259 -8.09 -19.83 -14.33
N ASP A 260 -7.57 -19.96 -13.10
CA ASP A 260 -7.86 -21.09 -12.18
C ASP A 260 -9.13 -20.85 -11.32
N GLY A 261 -9.94 -19.87 -11.68
CA GLY A 261 -11.27 -19.68 -11.08
C GLY A 261 -11.35 -18.66 -9.95
N LEU A 262 -10.38 -17.79 -9.78
CA LEU A 262 -10.42 -16.72 -8.78
C LEU A 262 -11.68 -15.83 -8.91
N LEU A 263 -12.27 -15.75 -10.10
CA LEU A 263 -13.49 -14.98 -10.37
C LEU A 263 -14.78 -15.82 -10.38
N ASN A 264 -14.74 -17.11 -10.00
CA ASN A 264 -15.90 -17.99 -10.09
C ASN A 264 -17.08 -17.57 -9.21
N ALA A 265 -16.81 -16.93 -8.07
CA ALA A 265 -17.84 -16.39 -7.18
C ALA A 265 -18.34 -14.99 -7.61
N LEU A 266 -17.83 -14.43 -8.72
CA LEU A 266 -18.21 -13.10 -9.18
C LEU A 266 -19.60 -13.10 -9.79
N THR A 267 -20.49 -12.28 -9.24
CA THR A 267 -21.83 -12.03 -9.77
C THR A 267 -21.87 -10.69 -10.51
N LEU A 268 -22.94 -10.44 -11.27
CA LEU A 268 -23.18 -9.13 -11.89
C LEU A 268 -23.25 -8.02 -10.83
N THR A 269 -23.82 -8.30 -9.67
CA THR A 269 -23.89 -7.35 -8.53
C THR A 269 -22.50 -7.00 -8.03
N HIS A 270 -21.62 -7.99 -7.87
CA HIS A 270 -20.22 -7.79 -7.47
C HIS A 270 -19.45 -6.95 -8.50
N PHE A 271 -19.67 -7.20 -9.79
CA PHE A 271 -19.06 -6.44 -10.87
C PHE A 271 -19.51 -4.97 -10.88
N ILE A 272 -20.82 -4.71 -10.71
CA ILE A 272 -21.35 -3.34 -10.60
C ILE A 272 -20.79 -2.64 -9.35
N PHE A 273 -20.72 -3.35 -8.22
CA PHE A 273 -20.09 -2.84 -6.99
C PHE A 273 -18.63 -2.43 -7.25
N ALA A 274 -17.86 -3.27 -7.95
CA ALA A 274 -16.48 -2.97 -8.31
C ALA A 274 -16.35 -1.71 -9.18
N LEU A 275 -17.23 -1.54 -10.17
CA LEU A 275 -17.29 -0.31 -10.98
C LEU A 275 -17.65 0.92 -10.15
N VAL A 276 -18.65 0.82 -9.27
CA VAL A 276 -19.04 1.91 -8.37
C VAL A 276 -17.89 2.30 -7.45
N PHE A 277 -17.15 1.31 -6.92
CA PHE A 277 -15.98 1.57 -6.11
C PHE A 277 -14.92 2.37 -6.87
N VAL A 278 -14.48 1.89 -8.02
CA VAL A 278 -13.36 2.49 -8.77
C VAL A 278 -13.75 3.86 -9.34
N LEU A 279 -14.96 4.00 -9.86
CA LEU A 279 -15.38 5.20 -10.60
C LEU A 279 -16.09 6.26 -9.76
N ALA A 280 -16.60 5.90 -8.59
CA ALA A 280 -17.38 6.84 -7.76
C ALA A 280 -16.86 6.94 -6.32
N VAL A 281 -16.77 5.83 -5.57
CA VAL A 281 -16.48 5.86 -4.12
C VAL A 281 -15.09 6.46 -3.87
N ARG A 282 -14.07 5.92 -4.53
CA ARG A 282 -12.69 6.40 -4.37
C ARG A 282 -12.52 7.86 -4.83
N PRO A 283 -12.98 8.28 -6.03
CA PRO A 283 -12.91 9.67 -6.43
C PRO A 283 -13.63 10.63 -5.49
N LEU A 284 -14.81 10.28 -5.00
CA LEU A 284 -15.57 11.11 -4.08
C LEU A 284 -14.89 11.24 -2.71
N ALA A 285 -14.41 10.14 -2.14
CA ALA A 285 -13.72 10.14 -0.86
C ALA A 285 -12.45 11.03 -0.92
N ALA A 286 -11.64 10.88 -1.97
CA ALA A 286 -10.46 11.70 -2.17
C ALA A 286 -10.81 13.18 -2.45
N TRP A 287 -11.84 13.44 -3.25
CA TRP A 287 -12.30 14.80 -3.48
C TRP A 287 -12.74 15.51 -2.21
N ILE A 288 -13.48 14.82 -1.35
CA ILE A 288 -13.93 15.34 -0.05
C ILE A 288 -12.73 15.59 0.86
N SER A 289 -11.80 14.64 0.97
CA SER A 289 -10.63 14.75 1.85
C SER A 289 -9.72 15.92 1.52
N LEU A 290 -9.59 16.26 0.25
CA LEU A 290 -8.80 17.40 -0.22
C LEU A 290 -9.54 18.75 -0.14
N THR A 291 -10.74 18.80 0.47
CA THR A 291 -11.46 20.05 0.70
C THR A 291 -10.69 20.89 1.72
N GLY A 292 -10.36 22.12 1.34
CA GLY A 292 -9.53 23.01 2.17
C GLY A 292 -8.02 22.90 1.94
N CYS A 293 -7.53 21.97 1.09
CA CYS A 293 -6.17 22.00 0.58
C CYS A 293 -6.07 23.05 -0.56
N ASN A 294 -4.95 23.77 -0.59
CA ASN A 294 -4.74 24.82 -1.61
C ASN A 294 -4.23 24.22 -2.93
N ILE A 295 -5.08 23.43 -3.58
CA ILE A 295 -4.78 22.72 -4.84
C ILE A 295 -5.75 23.21 -5.92
N ALA A 296 -5.24 23.46 -7.14
CA ALA A 296 -6.08 23.79 -8.29
C ALA A 296 -7.10 22.67 -8.56
N HIS A 297 -8.34 23.02 -8.89
CA HIS A 297 -9.43 22.05 -9.11
C HIS A 297 -9.08 20.94 -10.11
N LYS A 298 -8.33 21.25 -11.18
CA LYS A 298 -7.87 20.27 -12.16
C LYS A 298 -6.91 19.23 -11.54
N HIS A 299 -5.98 19.65 -10.67
CA HIS A 299 -5.05 18.75 -9.97
C HIS A 299 -5.80 17.91 -8.94
N ARG A 300 -6.72 18.52 -8.19
CA ARG A 300 -7.59 17.80 -7.26
C ARG A 300 -8.41 16.71 -7.95
N ALA A 301 -8.98 17.00 -9.13
CA ALA A 301 -9.72 16.02 -9.92
C ALA A 301 -8.84 14.81 -10.30
N VAL A 302 -7.60 15.08 -10.73
CA VAL A 302 -6.65 14.02 -11.10
C VAL A 302 -6.20 13.20 -9.89
N ILE A 303 -5.83 13.84 -8.78
CA ILE A 303 -5.49 13.14 -7.53
C ILE A 303 -6.68 12.27 -7.06
N SER A 304 -7.89 12.81 -7.15
CA SER A 304 -9.09 12.08 -6.75
C SER A 304 -9.40 10.89 -7.66
N PHE A 305 -9.12 11.01 -8.95
CA PHE A 305 -9.35 9.93 -9.91
C PHE A 305 -8.34 8.79 -9.72
N PHE A 306 -7.04 9.09 -9.59
CA PHE A 306 -6.02 8.06 -9.44
C PHE A 306 -6.00 7.49 -8.02
N GLY A 307 -6.59 6.33 -7.89
CA GLY A 307 -6.58 5.53 -6.65
C GLY A 307 -6.37 4.07 -7.01
N ILE A 308 -5.20 3.77 -7.58
CA ILE A 308 -4.88 2.46 -8.15
C ILE A 308 -4.88 1.40 -7.05
N ARG A 309 -5.57 0.29 -7.28
CA ARG A 309 -5.58 -0.87 -6.38
C ARG A 309 -4.78 -2.00 -6.99
N GLY A 310 -4.07 -2.74 -6.15
CA GLY A 310 -3.19 -3.77 -6.64
C GLY A 310 -2.82 -4.82 -5.61
N ILE A 311 -1.53 -5.15 -5.54
CA ILE A 311 -0.99 -6.29 -4.81
C ILE A 311 -1.17 -6.16 -3.30
N GLY A 312 -1.10 -4.95 -2.76
CA GLY A 312 -1.36 -4.68 -1.35
C GLY A 312 -2.74 -5.18 -0.89
N SER A 313 -3.77 -5.08 -1.75
CA SER A 313 -5.09 -5.62 -1.44
C SER A 313 -5.08 -7.14 -1.22
N PHE A 314 -4.29 -7.89 -2.00
CA PHE A 314 -4.15 -9.34 -1.81
C PHE A 314 -3.37 -9.69 -0.55
N PHE A 315 -2.38 -8.87 -0.20
CA PHE A 315 -1.66 -9.04 1.06
C PHE A 315 -2.62 -8.93 2.25
N TYR A 316 -3.36 -7.83 2.38
CA TYR A 316 -4.29 -7.63 3.51
C TYR A 316 -5.38 -8.70 3.57
N LEU A 317 -5.89 -9.12 2.42
CA LEU A 317 -6.92 -10.16 2.36
C LEU A 317 -6.35 -11.52 2.81
N SER A 318 -5.18 -11.94 2.29
CA SER A 318 -4.54 -13.19 2.69
C SER A 318 -4.11 -13.17 4.16
N PHE A 319 -3.59 -12.04 4.64
CA PHE A 319 -3.22 -11.84 6.03
C PHE A 319 -4.43 -12.02 6.95
N ALA A 320 -5.55 -11.33 6.67
CA ALA A 320 -6.74 -11.43 7.48
C ALA A 320 -7.33 -12.85 7.52
N MET A 321 -7.36 -13.52 6.37
CA MET A 321 -7.90 -14.89 6.27
C MET A 321 -7.00 -15.95 6.91
N LYS A 322 -5.72 -15.65 7.14
CA LYS A 322 -4.82 -16.49 7.93
C LYS A 322 -5.11 -16.35 9.43
N GLU A 323 -5.51 -15.16 9.88
CA GLU A 323 -5.73 -14.85 11.30
C GLU A 323 -7.16 -15.20 11.77
N ALA A 324 -8.17 -15.18 10.87
CA ALA A 324 -9.56 -15.46 11.21
C ALA A 324 -10.36 -16.00 10.01
N GLU A 325 -11.45 -16.71 10.30
CA GLU A 325 -12.42 -17.16 9.31
C GLU A 325 -13.43 -16.05 8.98
N PHE A 326 -13.64 -15.79 7.70
CA PHE A 326 -14.59 -14.79 7.22
C PHE A 326 -15.66 -15.46 6.35
N ALA A 327 -16.91 -15.15 6.64
CA ALA A 327 -18.03 -15.58 5.80
C ALA A 327 -17.92 -14.91 4.42
N GLY A 328 -18.14 -15.68 3.35
CA GLY A 328 -18.04 -15.19 1.97
C GLY A 328 -16.59 -15.00 1.50
N ALA A 329 -15.67 -15.84 1.96
CA ALA A 329 -14.24 -15.74 1.60
C ALA A 329 -14.00 -15.78 0.09
N GLU A 330 -14.70 -16.66 -0.65
CA GLU A 330 -14.58 -16.76 -2.10
C GLU A 330 -15.06 -15.49 -2.82
N GLU A 331 -16.17 -14.92 -2.34
CA GLU A 331 -16.71 -13.66 -2.86
C GLU A 331 -15.75 -12.49 -2.57
N LEU A 332 -15.18 -12.43 -1.36
CA LEU A 332 -14.19 -11.38 -1.00
C LEU A 332 -12.97 -11.42 -1.93
N TRP A 333 -12.46 -12.62 -2.23
CA TRP A 333 -11.36 -12.79 -3.19
C TRP A 333 -11.77 -12.38 -4.60
N SER A 334 -12.93 -12.84 -5.07
CA SER A 334 -13.42 -12.53 -6.42
C SER A 334 -13.69 -11.05 -6.62
N ILE A 335 -14.28 -10.37 -5.64
CA ILE A 335 -14.55 -8.92 -5.68
C ILE A 335 -13.23 -8.15 -5.67
N THR A 336 -12.30 -8.51 -4.79
CA THR A 336 -10.99 -7.85 -4.70
C THR A 336 -10.22 -8.00 -6.00
N ALA A 337 -10.15 -9.21 -6.56
CA ALA A 337 -9.51 -9.47 -7.84
C ALA A 337 -10.15 -8.69 -9.00
N CYS A 338 -11.47 -8.65 -9.06
CA CYS A 338 -12.22 -7.88 -10.07
C CYS A 338 -11.89 -6.38 -9.97
N ILE A 339 -11.85 -5.82 -8.77
CA ILE A 339 -11.51 -4.41 -8.54
C ILE A 339 -10.08 -4.12 -8.97
N VAL A 340 -9.13 -4.99 -8.65
CA VAL A 340 -7.73 -4.84 -9.06
C VAL A 340 -7.62 -4.86 -10.59
N VAL A 341 -8.27 -5.81 -11.27
CA VAL A 341 -8.27 -5.87 -12.75
C VAL A 341 -8.87 -4.60 -13.35
N ILE A 342 -10.04 -4.16 -12.88
CA ILE A 342 -10.68 -2.92 -13.36
C ILE A 342 -9.76 -1.72 -13.11
N SER A 343 -9.15 -1.65 -11.93
CA SER A 343 -8.24 -0.58 -11.55
C SER A 343 -7.01 -0.51 -12.47
N ILE A 344 -6.38 -1.65 -12.75
CA ILE A 344 -5.23 -1.73 -13.67
C ILE A 344 -5.63 -1.25 -15.06
N ILE A 345 -6.77 -1.71 -15.59
CA ILE A 345 -7.23 -1.34 -16.93
C ILE A 345 -7.59 0.16 -16.99
N VAL A 346 -8.42 0.64 -16.08
CA VAL A 346 -8.93 2.03 -16.11
C VAL A 346 -7.78 3.02 -15.88
N HIS A 347 -6.98 2.82 -14.85
CA HIS A 347 -5.92 3.76 -14.51
C HIS A 347 -4.69 3.60 -15.41
N GLY A 348 -4.28 2.37 -15.74
CA GLY A 348 -3.13 2.12 -16.62
C GLY A 348 -3.34 2.70 -18.02
N LEU A 349 -4.51 2.52 -18.63
CA LEU A 349 -4.80 3.09 -19.94
C LEU A 349 -4.95 4.63 -19.93
N SER A 350 -5.34 5.21 -18.81
CA SER A 350 -5.61 6.65 -18.70
C SER A 350 -4.41 7.46 -18.20
N ALA A 351 -3.48 6.87 -17.42
CA ALA A 351 -2.40 7.55 -16.74
C ALA A 351 -1.54 8.40 -17.68
N ALA A 352 -0.88 7.80 -18.65
CA ALA A 352 0.00 8.49 -19.59
C ALA A 352 -0.72 9.62 -20.34
N THR A 353 -1.99 9.40 -20.75
CA THR A 353 -2.79 10.39 -21.48
C THR A 353 -3.15 11.59 -20.60
N ILE A 354 -3.60 11.35 -19.36
CA ILE A 354 -4.01 12.41 -18.43
C ILE A 354 -2.80 13.24 -17.99
N MET A 355 -1.69 12.56 -17.60
CA MET A 355 -0.46 13.24 -17.15
C MET A 355 0.13 14.11 -18.28
N LYS A 356 0.20 13.59 -19.51
CA LYS A 356 0.67 14.36 -20.67
C LYS A 356 -0.20 15.59 -20.96
N ARG A 357 -1.54 15.47 -20.87
CA ARG A 357 -2.47 16.61 -21.09
C ARG A 357 -2.32 17.71 -20.05
N LEU A 358 -1.95 17.37 -18.85
CA LEU A 358 -1.74 18.31 -17.76
C LEU A 358 -0.31 18.87 -17.74
N LYS A 359 0.59 18.37 -18.58
CA LYS A 359 2.02 18.70 -18.59
C LYS A 359 2.69 18.43 -17.22
N ILE A 360 2.33 17.31 -16.64
CA ILE A 360 2.83 16.84 -15.35
C ILE A 360 3.84 15.71 -15.58
#